data_d8cc7b7696f20271be4c4877607750e7
#
_entry.id   d8cc7b7696f20271be4c4877607750e7
#
_cell.length_a   1.000
_cell.length_b   1.000
_cell.length_c   1.000
_cell.angle_alpha   90.00
_cell.angle_beta   90.00
_cell.angle_gamma   90.00
#
_symmetry.space_group_name_H-M   'P 1'
#
loop_
_entity.id
_entity.type
_entity.pdbx_description
1 polymer ?
#
loop_
_entity_poly.entity_id
_entity_poly.type
_entity_poly.pdbx_seq_one_letter_code
_entity_poly.pdbx_strand_id
1 'polypeptide(L)'
;RVDRQEIDLCCVNVSVKEELWKLGALILVECKNWSSKADVSVIRSIGQIMYMKGTTATLLFSKQGVTSEAKDEILQLALKGEYVLCITKSDLLAVREKEDFNKLLLRKWCEVEERIADDVRLLG
;
A
#
# COMPACT_ATOMS: atom_id res chain seq x y z
N ARG A 1 10.52 3.50 -24.88
CA ARG A 1 10.55 2.44 -23.92
C ARG A 1 9.31 1.58 -23.92
N VAL A 2 9.52 0.31 -23.85
CA VAL A 2 8.42 -0.62 -23.87
C VAL A 2 7.58 -0.53 -22.61
N ASP A 3 6.31 -0.81 -22.76
CA ASP A 3 5.40 -0.91 -21.64
C ASP A 3 5.75 -2.09 -20.76
N ARG A 4 6.75 -1.93 -19.96
CA ARG A 4 6.98 -2.93 -18.96
C ARG A 4 6.67 -2.35 -17.60
N GLN A 5 6.03 -3.16 -16.83
CA GLN A 5 5.66 -2.80 -15.49
C GLN A 5 6.88 -2.94 -14.60
N GLU A 6 7.27 -1.86 -13.99
CA GLU A 6 8.39 -1.84 -13.09
C GLU A 6 7.91 -1.69 -11.67
N ILE A 7 8.57 -2.40 -10.80
CA ILE A 7 8.41 -2.23 -9.36
C ILE A 7 9.82 -1.99 -8.81
N ASP A 8 9.96 -1.04 -7.91
CA ASP A 8 11.26 -0.65 -7.40
C ASP A 8 11.94 -1.75 -6.60
N LEU A 9 11.16 -2.46 -5.81
CA LEU A 9 11.70 -3.45 -4.90
C LEU A 9 10.66 -4.49 -4.55
N CYS A 10 11.12 -5.68 -4.27
CA CYS A 10 10.28 -6.77 -3.84
C CYS A 10 10.89 -7.38 -2.59
N CYS A 11 10.12 -7.49 -1.53
CA CYS A 11 10.60 -7.97 -0.24
C CYS A 11 9.93 -9.28 0.13
N VAL A 12 10.71 -10.21 0.68
CA VAL A 12 10.15 -11.41 1.28
C VAL A 12 9.77 -11.08 2.72
N ASN A 13 8.54 -11.42 3.09
CA ASN A 13 8.05 -11.18 4.44
C ASN A 13 8.49 -12.33 5.34
N VAL A 14 9.55 -12.10 6.10
CA VAL A 14 10.07 -13.06 7.05
C VAL A 14 9.84 -12.62 8.49
N SER A 15 8.83 -11.79 8.69
CA SER A 15 8.52 -11.25 10.01
C SER A 15 8.16 -12.36 10.99
N VAL A 16 8.62 -12.22 12.24
CA VAL A 16 8.21 -13.09 13.34
C VAL A 16 6.94 -12.58 14.01
N LYS A 17 6.43 -11.44 13.58
CA LYS A 17 5.18 -10.85 14.09
C LYS A 17 4.01 -11.41 13.29
N GLU A 18 3.13 -12.13 13.93
CA GLU A 18 1.94 -12.71 13.27
C GLU A 18 1.09 -11.66 12.57
N GLU A 19 0.97 -10.48 13.19
CA GLU A 19 0.18 -9.39 12.64
C GLU A 19 0.64 -8.95 11.25
N LEU A 20 1.92 -9.11 10.96
CA LEU A 20 2.47 -8.72 9.66
C LEU A 20 2.31 -9.81 8.60
N TRP A 21 1.90 -11.03 8.98
CA TRP A 21 1.68 -12.11 8.02
C TRP A 21 0.51 -11.80 7.09
N LYS A 22 -0.42 -10.95 7.51
CA LYS A 22 -1.55 -10.53 6.66
C LYS A 22 -1.08 -9.77 5.41
N LEU A 23 0.14 -9.27 5.39
CA LEU A 23 0.70 -8.61 4.20
C LEU A 23 1.12 -9.61 3.13
N GLY A 24 1.14 -10.91 3.46
CA GLY A 24 1.53 -11.95 2.52
C GLY A 24 3.02 -12.25 2.54
N ALA A 25 3.41 -13.27 1.79
CA ALA A 25 4.79 -13.72 1.76
C ALA A 25 5.70 -12.80 0.95
N LEU A 26 5.14 -12.13 -0.05
CA LEU A 26 5.88 -11.24 -0.94
C LEU A 26 5.23 -9.87 -0.91
N ILE A 27 6.02 -8.85 -0.60
CA ILE A 27 5.55 -7.47 -0.51
C ILE A 27 6.26 -6.66 -1.58
N LEU A 28 5.49 -5.99 -2.43
CA LEU A 28 6.05 -5.10 -3.43
C LEU A 28 6.31 -3.72 -2.80
N VAL A 29 7.34 -3.04 -3.27
CA VAL A 29 7.67 -1.70 -2.80
C VAL A 29 7.81 -0.78 -4.00
N GLU A 30 7.08 0.32 -3.98
CA GLU A 30 7.11 1.34 -5.02
C GLU A 30 7.41 2.68 -4.38
N CYS A 31 8.38 3.41 -4.92
CA CYS A 31 8.76 4.72 -4.41
C CYS A 31 8.45 5.81 -5.44
N LYS A 32 7.70 6.81 -5.04
CA LYS A 32 7.37 7.98 -5.85
C LYS A 32 7.82 9.24 -5.13
N ASN A 33 9.01 9.71 -5.50
CA ASN A 33 9.61 10.89 -4.88
C ASN A 33 9.24 12.15 -5.68
N TRP A 34 7.94 12.33 -5.90
CA TRP A 34 7.41 13.46 -6.64
C TRP A 34 7.06 14.61 -5.70
N SER A 35 7.07 15.83 -6.25
CA SER A 35 6.62 17.00 -5.52
C SER A 35 5.09 17.05 -5.42
N SER A 36 4.39 16.28 -6.24
CA SER A 36 2.93 16.18 -6.22
C SER A 36 2.49 14.84 -5.65
N LYS A 37 1.19 14.75 -5.33
CA LYS A 37 0.60 13.50 -4.86
C LYS A 37 0.58 12.46 -5.97
N ALA A 38 0.69 11.19 -5.60
CA ALA A 38 0.51 10.09 -6.54
C ALA A 38 -0.97 10.01 -6.92
N ASP A 39 -1.23 9.88 -8.21
CA ASP A 39 -2.60 9.89 -8.73
C ASP A 39 -3.15 8.48 -8.94
N VAL A 40 -4.38 8.42 -9.43
CA VAL A 40 -5.08 7.15 -9.64
C VAL A 40 -4.36 6.22 -10.62
N SER A 41 -3.64 6.78 -11.61
CA SER A 41 -2.93 5.95 -12.59
C SER A 41 -1.81 5.16 -11.94
N VAL A 42 -1.14 5.73 -10.94
CA VAL A 42 -0.11 5.03 -10.17
C VAL A 42 -0.74 3.82 -9.45
N ILE A 43 -1.88 4.04 -8.82
CA ILE A 43 -2.54 2.97 -8.07
C ILE A 43 -3.03 1.86 -9.01
N ARG A 44 -3.57 2.22 -10.16
CA ARG A 44 -4.00 1.22 -11.16
C ARG A 44 -2.84 0.38 -11.67
N SER A 45 -1.71 1.02 -11.93
CA SER A 45 -0.50 0.30 -12.36
C SER A 45 -0.02 -0.67 -11.28
N ILE A 46 -0.03 -0.24 -10.03
CA ILE A 46 0.34 -1.10 -8.90
C ILE A 46 -0.62 -2.29 -8.83
N GLY A 47 -1.92 -2.04 -8.96
CA GLY A 47 -2.93 -3.09 -8.94
C GLY A 47 -2.71 -4.14 -10.01
N GLN A 48 -2.34 -3.72 -11.23
CA GLN A 48 -2.04 -4.65 -12.32
C GLN A 48 -0.83 -5.51 -11.99
N ILE A 49 0.22 -4.91 -11.44
CA ILE A 49 1.43 -5.65 -11.08
C ILE A 49 1.12 -6.67 -9.98
N MET A 50 0.34 -6.27 -8.97
CA MET A 50 -0.07 -7.17 -7.89
C MET A 50 -0.86 -8.35 -8.44
N TYR A 51 -1.80 -8.07 -9.32
CA TYR A 51 -2.61 -9.12 -9.93
C TYR A 51 -1.74 -10.10 -10.72
N MET A 52 -0.83 -9.59 -11.54
CA MET A 52 0.04 -10.42 -12.36
C MET A 52 1.01 -11.25 -11.53
N LYS A 53 1.47 -10.74 -10.41
CA LYS A 53 2.45 -11.43 -9.55
C LYS A 53 1.79 -12.24 -8.44
N GLY A 54 0.48 -12.15 -8.28
CA GLY A 54 -0.23 -12.85 -7.22
C GLY A 54 0.11 -12.36 -5.83
N THR A 55 0.52 -11.10 -5.70
CA THR A 55 0.85 -10.51 -4.40
C THR A 55 -0.36 -9.80 -3.82
N THR A 56 -0.39 -9.64 -2.51
CA THR A 56 -1.53 -9.06 -1.80
C THR A 56 -1.23 -7.73 -1.13
N ALA A 57 0.03 -7.31 -1.11
CA ALA A 57 0.39 -6.04 -0.49
C ALA A 57 1.50 -5.33 -1.26
N THR A 58 1.36 -4.01 -1.34
CA THR A 58 2.39 -3.11 -1.87
C THR A 58 2.56 -1.96 -0.90
N LEU A 59 3.80 -1.63 -0.58
CA LEU A 59 4.12 -0.42 0.16
C LEU A 59 4.42 0.67 -0.87
N LEU A 60 3.61 1.71 -0.87
CA LEU A 60 3.83 2.86 -1.76
C LEU A 60 4.40 4.01 -0.92
N PHE A 61 5.67 4.31 -1.14
CA PHE A 61 6.31 5.44 -0.51
C PHE A 61 6.08 6.65 -1.41
N SER A 62 5.17 7.53 -1.02
CA SER A 62 4.85 8.73 -1.77
C SER A 62 5.02 9.94 -0.86
N LYS A 63 5.98 10.80 -1.21
CA LYS A 63 6.35 11.95 -0.40
C LYS A 63 5.15 12.80 0.02
N GLN A 64 4.23 13.06 -0.90
CA GLN A 64 3.07 13.92 -0.68
C GLN A 64 1.76 13.14 -0.48
N GLY A 65 1.82 11.81 -0.45
CA GLY A 65 0.62 11.01 -0.32
C GLY A 65 -0.05 10.76 -1.67
N VAL A 66 -1.35 10.53 -1.63
CA VAL A 66 -2.15 10.17 -2.82
C VAL A 66 -3.34 11.12 -2.97
N THR A 67 -3.85 11.23 -4.20
CA THR A 67 -5.03 12.05 -4.48
C THR A 67 -6.30 11.39 -3.94
N SER A 68 -7.41 12.13 -3.92
CA SER A 68 -8.71 11.58 -3.49
C SER A 68 -9.14 10.41 -4.36
N GLU A 69 -8.98 10.55 -5.67
CA GLU A 69 -9.33 9.48 -6.62
C GLU A 69 -8.45 8.26 -6.40
N ALA A 70 -7.17 8.48 -6.09
CA ALA A 70 -6.26 7.38 -5.78
C ALA A 70 -6.69 6.65 -4.50
N LYS A 71 -7.17 7.37 -3.49
CA LYS A 71 -7.68 6.75 -2.27
C LYS A 71 -8.87 5.85 -2.56
N ASP A 72 -9.77 6.28 -3.43
CA ASP A 72 -10.92 5.48 -3.83
C ASP A 72 -10.48 4.21 -4.56
N GLU A 73 -9.48 4.33 -5.43
CA GLU A 73 -8.94 3.17 -6.13
C GLU A 73 -8.26 2.19 -5.17
N ILE A 74 -7.55 2.70 -4.18
CA ILE A 74 -6.95 1.86 -3.13
C ILE A 74 -8.04 1.06 -2.42
N LEU A 75 -9.16 1.69 -2.12
CA LEU A 75 -10.29 1.00 -1.49
C LEU A 75 -10.83 -0.10 -2.41
N GLN A 76 -10.98 0.18 -3.71
CA GLN A 76 -11.47 -0.81 -4.66
C GLN A 76 -10.54 -2.02 -4.74
N LEU A 77 -9.23 -1.79 -4.74
CA LEU A 77 -8.26 -2.89 -4.73
C LEU A 77 -8.36 -3.70 -3.43
N ALA A 78 -8.51 -3.02 -2.31
CA ALA A 78 -8.60 -3.68 -1.01
C ALA A 78 -9.83 -4.59 -0.92
N LEU A 79 -10.94 -4.19 -1.54
CA LEU A 79 -12.15 -5.02 -1.61
C LEU A 79 -11.91 -6.33 -2.35
N LYS A 80 -10.88 -6.38 -3.18
CA LYS A 80 -10.47 -7.59 -3.90
C LYS A 80 -9.33 -8.33 -3.20
N GLY A 81 -8.92 -7.86 -2.03
CA GLY A 81 -7.84 -8.47 -1.28
C GLY A 81 -6.44 -7.98 -1.65
N GLU A 82 -6.36 -6.88 -2.40
CA GLU A 82 -5.08 -6.28 -2.80
C GLU A 82 -4.88 -4.96 -2.06
N TYR A 83 -3.89 -4.91 -1.18
CA TYR A 83 -3.70 -3.77 -0.29
C TYR A 83 -2.52 -2.91 -0.71
N VAL A 84 -2.79 -1.63 -0.91
CA VAL A 84 -1.75 -0.62 -1.14
C VAL A 84 -1.68 0.24 0.11
N LEU A 85 -0.53 0.22 0.77
CA LEU A 85 -0.30 1.00 1.98
C LEU A 85 0.56 2.20 1.61
N CYS A 86 -0.02 3.38 1.66
CA CYS A 86 0.68 4.62 1.32
C CYS A 86 1.42 5.16 2.54
N ILE A 87 2.73 5.28 2.41
CA ILE A 87 3.59 5.79 3.46
C ILE A 87 4.19 7.10 2.97
N THR A 88 3.95 8.17 3.72
CA THR A 88 4.39 9.51 3.35
C THR A 88 5.73 9.85 4.00
N LYS A 89 6.32 10.96 3.56
CA LYS A 89 7.51 11.48 4.21
C LYS A 89 7.26 11.77 5.69
N SER A 90 6.09 12.34 5.99
CA SER A 90 5.70 12.65 7.37
C SER A 90 5.64 11.38 8.22
N ASP A 91 5.09 10.29 7.68
CA ASP A 91 5.05 9.01 8.38
C ASP A 91 6.46 8.51 8.72
N LEU A 92 7.37 8.59 7.73
CA LEU A 92 8.74 8.11 7.91
C LEU A 92 9.55 8.92 8.92
N LEU A 93 9.29 10.22 8.99
CA LEU A 93 9.99 11.08 9.94
C LEU A 93 9.69 10.72 11.40
N ALA A 94 8.58 10.05 11.65
CA ALA A 94 8.19 9.61 12.99
C ALA A 94 8.81 8.26 13.37
N VAL A 95 9.41 7.56 12.41
CA VAL A 95 10.04 6.25 12.67
C VAL A 95 11.43 6.47 13.23
N ARG A 96 11.66 5.95 14.43
CA ARG A 96 12.96 6.06 15.12
C ARG A 96 13.68 4.73 15.17
N GLU A 97 12.93 3.64 15.22
CA GLU A 97 13.48 2.31 15.31
C GLU A 97 12.59 1.32 14.57
N LYS A 98 13.08 0.11 14.40
CA LYS A 98 12.43 -0.95 13.65
C LYS A 98 10.98 -1.19 14.11
N GLU A 99 10.75 -1.21 15.41
CA GLU A 99 9.43 -1.46 15.97
C GLU A 99 8.42 -0.38 15.57
N ASP A 100 8.86 0.87 15.45
CA ASP A 100 8.02 1.97 15.02
C ASP A 100 7.53 1.74 13.58
N PHE A 101 8.39 1.21 12.73
CA PHE A 101 8.02 0.92 11.34
C PHE A 101 6.97 -0.20 11.28
N ASN A 102 7.13 -1.24 12.08
CA ASN A 102 6.16 -2.32 12.15
C ASN A 102 4.79 -1.80 12.59
N LYS A 103 4.77 -0.93 13.60
CA LYS A 103 3.53 -0.30 14.07
C LYS A 103 2.91 0.57 12.99
N LEU A 104 3.72 1.28 12.21
CA LEU A 104 3.25 2.09 11.10
C LEU A 104 2.54 1.23 10.06
N LEU A 105 3.13 0.10 9.68
CA LEU A 105 2.50 -0.81 8.71
C LEU A 105 1.17 -1.33 9.20
N LEU A 106 1.09 -1.72 10.47
CA LEU A 106 -0.15 -2.21 11.05
C LEU A 106 -1.21 -1.11 11.11
N ARG A 107 -0.82 0.11 11.45
CA ARG A 107 -1.77 1.23 11.45
C ARG A 107 -2.31 1.50 10.05
N LYS A 108 -1.44 1.48 9.05
CA LYS A 108 -1.87 1.69 7.66
C LYS A 108 -2.82 0.60 7.18
N TRP A 109 -2.54 -0.63 7.55
CA TRP A 109 -3.43 -1.75 7.26
C TRP A 109 -4.79 -1.52 7.92
N CYS A 110 -4.81 -1.17 9.20
CA CYS A 110 -6.06 -0.93 9.92
C CYS A 110 -6.88 0.20 9.33
N GLU A 111 -6.22 1.27 8.86
CA GLU A 111 -6.93 2.38 8.20
C GLU A 111 -7.69 1.92 6.96
N VAL A 112 -7.09 1.03 6.17
CA VAL A 112 -7.75 0.47 4.99
C VAL A 112 -8.91 -0.41 5.41
N GLU A 113 -8.72 -1.26 6.42
CA GLU A 113 -9.77 -2.14 6.93
C GLU A 113 -10.97 -1.35 7.46
N GLU A 114 -10.71 -0.25 8.14
CA GLU A 114 -11.78 0.63 8.63
C GLU A 114 -12.58 1.23 7.48
N ARG A 115 -11.92 1.61 6.40
CA ARG A 115 -12.61 2.14 5.23
C ARG A 115 -13.47 1.08 4.57
N ILE A 116 -13.01 -0.17 4.51
CA ILE A 116 -13.81 -1.29 4.01
C ILE A 116 -15.05 -1.46 4.87
N ALA A 117 -14.89 -1.44 6.18
CA ALA A 117 -16.00 -1.61 7.10
C ALA A 117 -17.04 -0.49 6.94
N ASP A 118 -16.59 0.74 6.76
CA ASP A 118 -17.48 1.89 6.55
C ASP A 118 -18.24 1.76 5.23
N ASP A 119 -17.56 1.32 4.18
CA ASP A 119 -18.17 1.11 2.87
C ASP A 119 -19.27 0.05 2.94
N VAL A 120 -19.01 -1.05 3.63
CA VAL A 120 -19.99 -2.12 3.83
C VAL A 120 -21.22 -1.62 4.60
N ARG A 121 -21.03 -0.80 5.62
CA ARG A 121 -22.15 -0.22 6.37
C ARG A 121 -23.05 0.66 5.50
N LEU A 122 -22.45 1.40 4.59
CA LEU A 122 -23.22 2.25 3.67
C LEU A 122 -24.04 1.43 2.69
N LEU A 123 -23.59 0.23 2.35
CA LEU A 123 -24.31 -0.68 1.47
C LEU A 123 -25.39 -1.47 2.21
N GLY A 124 -25.19 -1.66 3.49
CA GLY A 124 -26.10 -2.41 4.32
C GLY A 124 -27.19 -1.57 4.91
#